data_b7c4876766a91b18c38676c410f50b5d
#
_entry.id   b7c4876766a91b18c38676c410f50b5d
#
_cell.length_a   1.000
_cell.length_b   1.000
_cell.length_c   1.000
_cell.angle_alpha   90.00
_cell.angle_beta   90.00
_cell.angle_gamma   90.00
#
_symmetry.space_group_name_H-M   'P 1'
#
loop_
_entity.id
_entity.type
_entity.pdbx_description
1 polymer ?
#
loop_
_entity_poly.entity_id
_entity_poly.type
_entity_poly.pdbx_seq_one_letter_code
_entity_poly.pdbx_strand_id
1 'polypeptide(L)'
;MVLVKEVIGLVISNQALVRYRFILILKRRRSALRGRQLEPAVMSELRGLLGDEGVDSSLRHRDRLLEHLHALQGAYGYLSMPRLRALATFMNLPMAAIYETATFYAHFDVVHDEQTPPPEITLRVCDSLSCCLAGAEALHRALSDGADPATVRVRRAPCMGRCDTAPVVAVGHHHVLNANAQNVEAAVKRGQVQPEEFSWQRLSDYRSFGGYQLLTDCREGRVSIESLENELEHAGLRGLGGAGFPTFRKWQAVRAEPGPRYAVINADEGEPGTFKDRYYLEREPHGFLEGALVSAWAVQAKALYIYLRNEYPGLHRVLTEAIAELEAAAIVEQGFVILRRGAGAYICGEESALIESLEGKPGKPRHRPPFVAQKGLFGQPTLVNNVETVYWIPRIHAKGADYFATQGRHGRSGIRSFSVSGRVARPGVHLAPAGITLNELIEEYCGGMAEGHRLLAYLPGGASGGILPASKADIPLDFDTLQEHGCFIGSAAVIVLSDQDDLVAAASNLLGFFADESCGQCTPCRVGTEKMLTLLERDTWDEKTLQQLARVMADASICGLGQAAPNPVLSLLRDFRSELASINLIAKG
;
A
#
# COMPACT_ATOMS: atom_id res chain seq x y z
N MET A 1 -20.05 26.22 75.87
CA MET A 1 -19.40 24.97 75.36
C MET A 1 -20.37 23.85 74.95
N VAL A 2 -21.66 23.99 75.25
CA VAL A 2 -22.69 23.01 74.89
C VAL A 2 -23.28 23.27 73.48
N LEU A 3 -23.46 24.52 73.08
CA LEU A 3 -24.00 24.91 71.75
C LEU A 3 -23.09 24.61 70.57
N VAL A 4 -21.76 24.51 70.73
CA VAL A 4 -20.82 24.21 69.64
C VAL A 4 -20.80 22.73 69.34
N LYS A 5 -21.10 21.82 70.26
CA LYS A 5 -21.17 20.36 70.01
C LYS A 5 -22.43 19.96 69.24
N GLU A 6 -23.55 20.64 69.42
CA GLU A 6 -24.77 20.33 68.67
C GLU A 6 -24.70 20.82 67.22
N VAL A 7 -24.07 21.96 66.94
CA VAL A 7 -23.88 22.48 65.58
C VAL A 7 -22.91 21.62 64.80
N ILE A 8 -21.82 21.10 65.40
CA ILE A 8 -20.87 20.23 64.77
C ILE A 8 -21.50 18.83 64.46
N GLY A 9 -22.34 18.35 65.39
CA GLY A 9 -23.08 17.09 65.18
C GLY A 9 -24.09 17.19 64.04
N LEU A 10 -24.78 18.31 63.87
CA LEU A 10 -25.73 18.56 62.78
C LEU A 10 -25.03 18.75 61.41
N VAL A 11 -23.85 19.40 61.41
CA VAL A 11 -23.07 19.62 60.18
C VAL A 11 -22.47 18.30 59.68
N ILE A 12 -21.98 17.42 60.58
CA ILE A 12 -21.43 16.13 60.21
C ILE A 12 -22.55 15.17 59.70
N SER A 13 -23.74 15.22 60.33
CA SER A 13 -24.91 14.47 59.87
C SER A 13 -25.41 14.94 58.50
N ASN A 14 -25.42 16.25 58.24
CA ASN A 14 -25.82 16.77 56.95
C ASN A 14 -24.79 16.48 55.84
N GLN A 15 -23.50 16.52 56.11
CA GLN A 15 -22.49 16.13 55.14
C GLN A 15 -22.52 14.60 54.82
N ALA A 16 -22.81 13.75 55.79
CA ALA A 16 -23.00 12.35 55.59
C ALA A 16 -24.27 12.06 54.77
N LEU A 17 -25.39 12.75 55.07
CA LEU A 17 -26.63 12.64 54.28
C LEU A 17 -26.50 13.21 52.87
N VAL A 18 -25.75 14.28 52.67
CA VAL A 18 -25.44 14.83 51.33
C VAL A 18 -24.54 13.87 50.54
N ARG A 19 -23.49 13.30 51.17
CA ARG A 19 -22.67 12.26 50.55
C ARG A 19 -23.46 10.99 50.24
N TYR A 20 -24.34 10.54 51.14
CA TYR A 20 -25.19 9.37 50.90
C TYR A 20 -26.24 9.62 49.80
N ARG A 21 -26.83 10.82 49.74
CA ARG A 21 -27.71 11.24 48.63
C ARG A 21 -26.94 11.38 47.31
N PHE A 22 -25.72 11.90 47.32
CA PHE A 22 -24.88 11.99 46.12
C PHE A 22 -24.44 10.61 45.63
N ILE A 23 -24.09 9.68 46.53
CA ILE A 23 -23.78 8.29 46.19
C ILE A 23 -25.02 7.53 45.71
N LEU A 24 -26.20 7.79 46.29
CA LEU A 24 -27.48 7.21 45.85
C LEU A 24 -27.96 7.82 44.53
N ILE A 25 -27.69 9.11 44.25
CA ILE A 25 -27.99 9.77 42.98
C ILE A 25 -27.04 9.27 41.91
N LEU A 26 -25.76 9.04 42.20
CA LEU A 26 -24.79 8.43 41.30
C LEU A 26 -25.08 6.94 41.07
N LYS A 27 -25.65 6.20 42.02
CA LYS A 27 -26.14 4.83 41.83
C LYS A 27 -27.50 4.74 41.12
N ARG A 28 -28.30 5.80 41.08
CA ARG A 28 -29.64 5.80 40.44
C ARG A 28 -29.70 6.37 39.02
N ARG A 29 -28.58 6.86 38.48
CA ARG A 29 -28.48 7.24 37.07
C ARG A 29 -27.42 6.40 36.37
N ARG A 30 -27.55 5.10 36.37
CA ARG A 30 -27.19 4.35 35.16
C ARG A 30 -28.31 4.69 34.17
N SER A 31 -28.12 5.75 33.39
CA SER A 31 -28.88 5.95 32.18
C SER A 31 -28.82 4.62 31.42
N ALA A 32 -29.99 4.15 30.93
CA ALA A 32 -29.99 2.99 30.04
C ALA A 32 -28.86 3.20 29.02
N LEU A 33 -27.99 2.20 28.88
CA LEU A 33 -26.87 2.27 27.95
C LEU A 33 -27.46 2.59 26.59
N ARG A 34 -27.12 3.76 26.04
CA ARG A 34 -27.55 4.15 24.70
C ARG A 34 -26.67 3.42 23.69
N GLY A 35 -27.26 3.03 22.57
CA GLY A 35 -26.56 2.30 21.50
C GLY A 35 -26.68 0.77 21.64
N ARG A 36 -26.02 0.06 20.74
CA ARG A 36 -26.04 -1.40 20.67
C ARG A 36 -25.45 -2.04 21.93
N GLN A 37 -26.17 -2.96 22.52
CA GLN A 37 -25.73 -3.72 23.69
C GLN A 37 -24.80 -4.86 23.24
N LEU A 38 -23.91 -5.29 24.14
CA LEU A 38 -23.05 -6.45 23.94
C LEU A 38 -23.89 -7.73 24.10
N GLU A 39 -23.77 -8.63 23.14
CA GLU A 39 -24.36 -9.95 23.17
C GLU A 39 -23.34 -10.96 23.72
N PRO A 40 -23.60 -11.63 24.86
CA PRO A 40 -22.62 -12.55 25.46
C PRO A 40 -22.20 -13.71 24.54
N ALA A 41 -23.10 -14.21 23.71
CA ALA A 41 -22.79 -15.26 22.74
C ALA A 41 -21.76 -14.79 21.70
N VAL A 42 -21.95 -13.59 21.13
CA VAL A 42 -21.02 -13.00 20.15
C VAL A 42 -19.63 -12.75 20.76
N MET A 43 -19.57 -12.36 22.05
CA MET A 43 -18.30 -12.24 22.77
C MET A 43 -17.60 -13.59 22.94
N SER A 44 -18.36 -14.65 23.24
CA SER A 44 -17.79 -16.00 23.36
C SER A 44 -17.24 -16.50 22.02
N GLU A 45 -17.97 -16.29 20.93
CA GLU A 45 -17.50 -16.59 19.56
C GLU A 45 -16.20 -15.83 19.23
N LEU A 46 -16.17 -14.54 19.57
CA LEU A 46 -15.00 -13.69 19.32
C LEU A 46 -13.76 -14.21 20.07
N ARG A 47 -13.89 -14.58 21.35
CA ARG A 47 -12.80 -15.16 22.14
C ARG A 47 -12.36 -16.51 21.59
N GLY A 48 -13.28 -17.33 21.10
CA GLY A 48 -12.96 -18.58 20.43
C GLY A 48 -12.11 -18.38 19.17
N LEU A 49 -12.33 -17.29 18.45
CA LEU A 49 -11.60 -16.97 17.23
C LEU A 49 -10.25 -16.26 17.47
N LEU A 50 -10.23 -15.27 18.36
CA LEU A 50 -9.07 -14.37 18.56
C LEU A 50 -8.16 -14.78 19.72
N GLY A 51 -8.62 -15.67 20.59
CA GLY A 51 -7.98 -15.99 21.86
C GLY A 51 -8.60 -15.23 23.04
N ASP A 52 -8.14 -15.54 24.26
CA ASP A 52 -8.63 -14.92 25.48
C ASP A 52 -7.71 -13.76 25.90
N GLU A 53 -8.26 -12.55 25.89
CA GLU A 53 -7.57 -11.34 26.30
C GLU A 53 -7.24 -11.29 27.81
N GLY A 54 -7.82 -12.17 28.57
CA GLY A 54 -7.47 -12.39 29.99
C GLY A 54 -6.18 -13.21 30.14
N VAL A 55 -5.84 -14.01 29.14
CA VAL A 55 -4.60 -14.83 29.06
C VAL A 55 -3.49 -14.06 28.35
N ASP A 56 -3.81 -13.44 27.19
CA ASP A 56 -2.87 -12.62 26.43
C ASP A 56 -3.38 -11.18 26.30
N SER A 57 -2.87 -10.30 27.14
CA SER A 57 -3.24 -8.88 27.13
C SER A 57 -2.80 -8.13 25.87
N SER A 58 -1.84 -8.66 25.09
CA SER A 58 -1.37 -8.06 23.84
C SER A 58 -2.46 -8.05 22.77
N LEU A 59 -3.46 -8.95 22.85
CA LEU A 59 -4.63 -8.97 21.97
C LEU A 59 -5.46 -7.69 22.04
N ARG A 60 -5.33 -6.90 23.13
CA ARG A 60 -6.01 -5.60 23.29
C ARG A 60 -5.24 -4.43 22.72
N HIS A 61 -4.00 -4.62 22.29
CA HIS A 61 -3.21 -3.52 21.73
C HIS A 61 -3.85 -3.03 20.43
N ARG A 62 -3.92 -1.72 20.28
CA ARG A 62 -4.60 -1.09 19.14
C ARG A 62 -4.01 -1.50 17.79
N ASP A 63 -2.70 -1.71 17.72
CA ASP A 63 -1.97 -2.15 16.52
C ASP A 63 -2.36 -3.54 16.03
N ARG A 64 -3.17 -4.30 16.83
CA ARG A 64 -3.75 -5.59 16.42
C ARG A 64 -5.12 -5.45 15.76
N LEU A 65 -5.67 -4.24 15.64
CA LEU A 65 -7.03 -4.04 15.17
C LEU A 65 -7.26 -4.58 13.75
N LEU A 66 -6.33 -4.33 12.81
CA LEU A 66 -6.49 -4.81 11.44
C LEU A 66 -6.46 -6.33 11.37
N GLU A 67 -5.57 -6.99 12.11
CA GLU A 67 -5.51 -8.46 12.19
C GLU A 67 -6.82 -9.04 12.72
N HIS A 68 -7.41 -8.43 13.74
CA HIS A 68 -8.70 -8.88 14.28
C HIS A 68 -9.85 -8.68 13.29
N LEU A 69 -9.86 -7.55 12.55
CA LEU A 69 -10.84 -7.32 11.48
C LEU A 69 -10.68 -8.34 10.35
N HIS A 70 -9.44 -8.65 9.95
CA HIS A 70 -9.16 -9.71 8.98
C HIS A 70 -9.62 -11.08 9.45
N ALA A 71 -9.35 -11.43 10.71
CA ALA A 71 -9.79 -12.71 11.28
C ALA A 71 -11.33 -12.83 11.29
N LEU A 72 -12.02 -11.76 11.70
CA LEU A 72 -13.48 -11.71 11.69
C LEU A 72 -14.05 -11.83 10.28
N GLN A 73 -13.54 -11.06 9.32
CA GLN A 73 -14.02 -11.12 7.95
C GLN A 73 -13.69 -12.47 7.28
N GLY A 74 -12.51 -13.02 7.54
CA GLY A 74 -12.13 -14.34 7.03
C GLY A 74 -13.02 -15.47 7.57
N ALA A 75 -13.44 -15.40 8.84
CA ALA A 75 -14.29 -16.39 9.46
C ALA A 75 -15.77 -16.30 9.05
N TYR A 76 -16.27 -15.08 8.79
CA TYR A 76 -17.70 -14.84 8.61
C TYR A 76 -18.08 -14.23 7.25
N GLY A 77 -17.10 -13.91 6.41
CA GLY A 77 -17.31 -13.27 5.11
C GLY A 77 -17.57 -11.77 5.15
N TYR A 78 -17.93 -11.20 6.32
CA TYR A 78 -18.24 -9.78 6.53
C TYR A 78 -18.14 -9.38 8.00
N LEU A 79 -18.15 -8.08 8.26
CA LEU A 79 -18.11 -7.48 9.60
C LEU A 79 -19.50 -6.98 9.99
N SER A 80 -20.22 -7.74 10.85
CA SER A 80 -21.53 -7.31 11.36
C SER A 80 -21.40 -6.34 12.52
N MET A 81 -22.40 -5.47 12.70
CA MET A 81 -22.43 -4.50 13.81
C MET A 81 -22.33 -5.16 15.21
N PRO A 82 -22.97 -6.32 15.50
CA PRO A 82 -22.77 -7.02 16.78
C PRO A 82 -21.31 -7.44 17.00
N ARG A 83 -20.62 -7.98 15.97
CA ARG A 83 -19.22 -8.40 16.06
C ARG A 83 -18.27 -7.21 16.25
N LEU A 84 -18.49 -6.10 15.53
CA LEU A 84 -17.73 -4.86 15.73
C LEU A 84 -17.93 -4.32 17.16
N ARG A 85 -19.15 -4.43 17.72
CA ARG A 85 -19.41 -4.03 19.11
C ARG A 85 -18.68 -4.94 20.12
N ALA A 86 -18.65 -6.25 19.87
CA ALA A 86 -17.91 -7.20 20.68
C ALA A 86 -16.41 -6.91 20.61
N LEU A 87 -15.86 -6.68 19.42
CA LEU A 87 -14.44 -6.32 19.21
C LEU A 87 -14.08 -5.02 19.95
N ALA A 88 -14.93 -3.99 19.90
CA ALA A 88 -14.73 -2.75 20.65
C ALA A 88 -14.59 -2.99 22.15
N THR A 89 -15.42 -3.88 22.70
CA THR A 89 -15.36 -4.27 24.11
C THR A 89 -14.12 -5.10 24.43
N PHE A 90 -13.80 -6.07 23.56
CA PHE A 90 -12.63 -6.95 23.66
C PHE A 90 -11.33 -6.13 23.70
N MET A 91 -11.16 -5.20 22.78
CA MET A 91 -9.97 -4.34 22.68
C MET A 91 -9.99 -3.15 23.64
N ASN A 92 -11.07 -2.93 24.37
CA ASN A 92 -11.27 -1.74 25.19
C ASN A 92 -11.12 -0.41 24.40
N LEU A 93 -11.64 -0.41 23.16
CA LEU A 93 -11.63 0.75 22.28
C LEU A 93 -13.06 1.31 22.10
N PRO A 94 -13.22 2.61 21.81
CA PRO A 94 -14.52 3.16 21.43
C PRO A 94 -15.06 2.51 20.18
N MET A 95 -16.37 2.20 20.13
CA MET A 95 -17.03 1.65 18.94
C MET A 95 -16.79 2.51 17.70
N ALA A 96 -16.77 3.84 17.84
CA ALA A 96 -16.49 4.77 16.75
C ALA A 96 -15.10 4.55 16.13
N ALA A 97 -14.08 4.26 16.95
CA ALA A 97 -12.73 4.01 16.46
C ALA A 97 -12.64 2.68 15.68
N ILE A 98 -13.34 1.64 16.14
CA ILE A 98 -13.44 0.35 15.42
C ILE A 98 -14.16 0.54 14.09
N TYR A 99 -15.31 1.23 14.11
CA TYR A 99 -16.13 1.48 12.94
C TYR A 99 -15.40 2.35 11.90
N GLU A 100 -14.78 3.45 12.33
CA GLU A 100 -14.00 4.33 11.46
C GLU A 100 -12.86 3.55 10.77
N THR A 101 -12.16 2.70 11.51
CA THR A 101 -11.08 1.90 10.93
C THR A 101 -11.64 0.84 9.97
N ALA A 102 -12.69 0.11 10.36
CA ALA A 102 -13.29 -0.93 9.52
C ALA A 102 -13.87 -0.37 8.19
N THR A 103 -14.46 0.83 8.21
CA THR A 103 -15.07 1.45 7.02
C THR A 103 -14.08 2.23 6.16
N PHE A 104 -12.88 2.52 6.66
CA PHE A 104 -11.84 3.21 5.90
C PHE A 104 -11.21 2.31 4.84
N TYR A 105 -11.05 1.03 5.12
CA TYR A 105 -10.33 0.08 4.25
C TYR A 105 -11.28 -0.66 3.32
N ALA A 106 -11.01 -0.61 2.02
CA ALA A 106 -11.87 -1.18 0.96
C ALA A 106 -12.03 -2.71 1.04
N HIS A 107 -11.10 -3.41 1.73
CA HIS A 107 -11.18 -4.86 1.91
C HIS A 107 -12.34 -5.28 2.81
N PHE A 108 -12.72 -4.46 3.80
CA PHE A 108 -13.71 -4.85 4.80
C PHE A 108 -15.14 -4.55 4.37
N ASP A 109 -16.00 -5.55 4.43
CA ASP A 109 -17.43 -5.45 4.17
C ASP A 109 -18.19 -5.26 5.49
N VAL A 110 -18.43 -4.01 5.89
CA VAL A 110 -19.24 -3.67 7.07
C VAL A 110 -20.71 -3.74 6.72
N VAL A 111 -21.46 -4.62 7.42
CA VAL A 111 -22.88 -4.87 7.16
C VAL A 111 -23.72 -4.40 8.35
N HIS A 112 -24.66 -3.48 8.11
CA HIS A 112 -25.63 -3.02 9.10
C HIS A 112 -26.80 -4.00 9.24
N ASP A 113 -27.55 -3.92 10.36
CA ASP A 113 -28.59 -4.88 10.70
C ASP A 113 -29.70 -5.03 9.66
N GLU A 114 -29.98 -3.98 8.92
CA GLU A 114 -31.03 -3.96 7.88
C GLU A 114 -30.51 -4.36 6.48
N GLN A 115 -29.20 -4.62 6.36
CA GLN A 115 -28.55 -4.97 5.10
C GLN A 115 -28.40 -6.47 4.95
N THR A 116 -28.58 -6.95 3.72
CA THR A 116 -28.28 -8.35 3.38
C THR A 116 -26.75 -8.54 3.32
N PRO A 117 -26.21 -9.56 4.01
CA PRO A 117 -24.80 -9.91 3.86
C PRO A 117 -24.40 -10.20 2.41
N PRO A 118 -23.14 -9.94 2.03
CA PRO A 118 -22.66 -10.29 0.70
C PRO A 118 -22.74 -11.81 0.49
N PRO A 119 -22.93 -12.27 -0.75
CA PRO A 119 -22.87 -13.70 -1.07
C PRO A 119 -21.45 -14.26 -0.80
N GLU A 120 -21.36 -15.57 -0.74
CA GLU A 120 -20.13 -16.28 -0.36
C GLU A 120 -18.93 -15.94 -1.27
N ILE A 121 -19.19 -15.79 -2.57
CA ILE A 121 -18.13 -15.50 -3.55
C ILE A 121 -18.21 -14.04 -4.01
N THR A 122 -17.09 -13.33 -3.87
CA THR A 122 -16.91 -12.01 -4.48
C THR A 122 -15.86 -12.09 -5.59
N LEU A 123 -16.27 -11.73 -6.80
CA LEU A 123 -15.37 -11.50 -7.93
C LEU A 123 -14.93 -10.03 -7.89
N ARG A 124 -13.62 -9.81 -7.83
CA ARG A 124 -13.03 -8.47 -7.92
C ARG A 124 -12.34 -8.35 -9.27
N VAL A 125 -12.87 -7.53 -10.16
CA VAL A 125 -12.31 -7.26 -11.49
C VAL A 125 -11.41 -6.03 -11.39
N CYS A 126 -10.13 -6.19 -11.71
CA CYS A 126 -9.20 -5.07 -11.73
C CYS A 126 -9.57 -4.08 -12.84
N ASP A 127 -9.74 -2.79 -12.48
CA ASP A 127 -10.12 -1.71 -13.39
C ASP A 127 -8.97 -0.69 -13.63
N SER A 128 -7.76 -1.01 -13.20
CA SER A 128 -6.58 -0.18 -13.46
C SER A 128 -6.19 -0.19 -14.94
N LEU A 129 -5.50 0.85 -15.39
CA LEU A 129 -5.20 1.12 -16.79
C LEU A 129 -4.74 -0.10 -17.60
N SER A 130 -3.74 -0.86 -17.13
CA SER A 130 -3.24 -2.03 -17.86
C SER A 130 -4.32 -3.10 -18.08
N CYS A 131 -5.20 -3.32 -17.10
CA CYS A 131 -6.34 -4.23 -17.21
C CYS A 131 -7.43 -3.68 -18.15
N CYS A 132 -7.71 -2.37 -18.09
CA CYS A 132 -8.64 -1.71 -19.02
C CYS A 132 -8.16 -1.80 -20.47
N LEU A 133 -6.87 -1.56 -20.74
CA LEU A 133 -6.25 -1.78 -22.06
C LEU A 133 -6.42 -3.23 -22.55
N ALA A 134 -6.43 -4.19 -21.62
CA ALA A 134 -6.63 -5.62 -21.92
C ALA A 134 -8.12 -6.05 -21.92
N GLY A 135 -9.08 -5.12 -21.84
CA GLY A 135 -10.51 -5.40 -21.98
C GLY A 135 -11.25 -5.68 -20.67
N ALA A 136 -10.73 -5.28 -19.50
CA ALA A 136 -11.37 -5.52 -18.20
C ALA A 136 -12.79 -4.94 -18.09
N GLU A 137 -13.07 -3.84 -18.77
CA GLU A 137 -14.42 -3.21 -18.77
C GLU A 137 -15.48 -4.13 -19.40
N ALA A 138 -15.16 -4.73 -20.56
CA ALA A 138 -16.04 -5.69 -21.21
C ALA A 138 -16.20 -6.97 -20.37
N LEU A 139 -15.10 -7.41 -19.75
CA LEU A 139 -15.10 -8.57 -18.85
C LEU A 139 -15.96 -8.32 -17.62
N HIS A 140 -15.85 -7.15 -16.99
CA HIS A 140 -16.67 -6.79 -15.84
C HIS A 140 -18.17 -6.84 -16.17
N ARG A 141 -18.57 -6.29 -17.33
CA ARG A 141 -19.97 -6.35 -17.81
C ARG A 141 -20.43 -7.78 -18.02
N ALA A 142 -19.65 -8.58 -18.76
CA ALA A 142 -19.99 -9.98 -19.02
C ALA A 142 -20.14 -10.83 -17.74
N LEU A 143 -19.26 -10.62 -16.75
CA LEU A 143 -19.36 -11.29 -15.45
C LEU A 143 -20.55 -10.80 -14.64
N SER A 144 -20.86 -9.50 -14.68
CA SER A 144 -22.02 -8.93 -13.96
C SER A 144 -23.34 -9.42 -14.53
N ASP A 145 -23.45 -9.51 -15.86
CA ASP A 145 -24.65 -9.97 -16.53
C ASP A 145 -24.88 -11.50 -16.38
N GLY A 146 -23.79 -12.26 -16.24
CA GLY A 146 -23.82 -13.72 -16.08
C GLY A 146 -23.89 -14.23 -14.65
N ALA A 147 -23.66 -13.38 -13.66
CA ALA A 147 -23.63 -13.80 -12.25
C ALA A 147 -25.02 -13.95 -11.65
N ASP A 148 -25.24 -15.02 -10.88
CA ASP A 148 -26.38 -15.12 -9.96
C ASP A 148 -26.08 -14.28 -8.70
N PRO A 149 -26.79 -13.17 -8.46
CA PRO A 149 -26.50 -12.27 -7.34
C PRO A 149 -26.74 -12.91 -5.96
N ALA A 150 -27.43 -14.06 -5.90
CA ALA A 150 -27.60 -14.80 -4.66
C ALA A 150 -26.32 -15.56 -4.22
N THR A 151 -25.45 -15.90 -5.17
CA THR A 151 -24.26 -16.72 -4.91
C THR A 151 -22.95 -16.01 -5.21
N VAL A 152 -22.98 -15.05 -6.14
CA VAL A 152 -21.77 -14.35 -6.61
C VAL A 152 -21.99 -12.85 -6.68
N ARG A 153 -21.10 -12.08 -6.10
CA ARG A 153 -21.04 -10.62 -6.21
C ARG A 153 -19.88 -10.22 -7.11
N VAL A 154 -20.12 -9.37 -8.11
CA VAL A 154 -19.08 -8.80 -8.98
C VAL A 154 -18.82 -7.35 -8.57
N ARG A 155 -17.55 -7.01 -8.37
CA ARG A 155 -17.09 -5.65 -8.00
C ARG A 155 -15.88 -5.25 -8.80
N ARG A 156 -15.74 -3.94 -9.06
CA ARG A 156 -14.48 -3.35 -9.49
C ARG A 156 -13.49 -3.36 -8.33
N ALA A 157 -12.21 -3.43 -8.65
CA ALA A 157 -11.14 -3.39 -7.66
C ALA A 157 -9.91 -2.70 -8.23
N PRO A 158 -9.11 -2.02 -7.38
CA PRO A 158 -7.87 -1.39 -7.81
C PRO A 158 -6.82 -2.42 -8.24
N CYS A 159 -5.65 -1.94 -8.65
CA CYS A 159 -4.57 -2.76 -9.16
C CYS A 159 -4.17 -3.88 -8.18
N MET A 160 -4.15 -5.12 -8.68
CA MET A 160 -3.76 -6.31 -7.91
C MET A 160 -2.28 -6.66 -8.08
N GLY A 161 -1.47 -5.77 -8.68
CA GLY A 161 -0.05 -6.01 -8.91
C GLY A 161 0.26 -7.15 -9.88
N ARG A 162 -0.66 -7.42 -10.84
CA ARG A 162 -0.56 -8.48 -11.87
C ARG A 162 -0.71 -7.89 -13.28
N CYS A 163 -0.18 -6.68 -13.50
CA CYS A 163 -0.35 -5.96 -14.77
C CYS A 163 0.36 -6.65 -15.95
N ASP A 164 1.33 -7.49 -15.66
CA ASP A 164 2.03 -8.37 -16.61
C ASP A 164 1.15 -9.49 -17.19
N THR A 165 0.01 -9.77 -16.56
CA THR A 165 -0.93 -10.83 -16.94
C THR A 165 -2.38 -10.32 -17.02
N ALA A 166 -2.51 -9.05 -17.41
CA ALA A 166 -3.80 -8.39 -17.57
C ALA A 166 -4.68 -9.05 -18.67
N PRO A 167 -6.02 -9.04 -18.51
CA PRO A 167 -6.78 -8.55 -17.37
C PRO A 167 -6.81 -9.57 -16.23
N VAL A 168 -7.06 -9.10 -14.99
CA VAL A 168 -7.03 -9.94 -13.78
C VAL A 168 -8.34 -9.86 -13.02
N VAL A 169 -8.80 -11.01 -12.54
CA VAL A 169 -9.98 -11.13 -11.66
C VAL A 169 -9.59 -11.95 -10.43
N ALA A 170 -9.89 -11.43 -9.25
CA ALA A 170 -9.76 -12.22 -8.03
C ALA A 170 -11.09 -12.92 -7.71
N VAL A 171 -11.04 -14.23 -7.55
CA VAL A 171 -12.13 -15.09 -7.04
C VAL A 171 -11.81 -15.36 -5.57
N GLY A 172 -12.43 -14.63 -4.66
CA GLY A 172 -11.96 -14.64 -3.27
C GLY A 172 -10.52 -14.12 -3.15
N HIS A 173 -9.58 -15.01 -2.85
CA HIS A 173 -8.14 -14.74 -2.79
C HIS A 173 -7.32 -15.33 -3.97
N HIS A 174 -7.98 -16.03 -4.89
CA HIS A 174 -7.34 -16.62 -6.07
C HIS A 174 -7.34 -15.63 -7.23
N HIS A 175 -6.17 -15.36 -7.83
CA HIS A 175 -6.05 -14.50 -9.01
C HIS A 175 -6.18 -15.31 -10.29
N VAL A 176 -7.21 -15.04 -11.08
CA VAL A 176 -7.34 -15.54 -12.45
C VAL A 176 -6.59 -14.59 -13.38
N LEU A 177 -5.50 -15.06 -13.96
CA LEU A 177 -4.61 -14.30 -14.82
C LEU A 177 -5.07 -14.41 -16.28
N ASN A 178 -4.81 -13.37 -17.11
CA ASN A 178 -5.31 -13.29 -18.48
C ASN A 178 -6.80 -13.65 -18.54
N ALA A 179 -7.56 -13.02 -17.62
CA ALA A 179 -8.93 -13.41 -17.30
C ALA A 179 -9.87 -13.19 -18.47
N ASN A 180 -10.77 -14.13 -18.67
CA ASN A 180 -11.94 -14.04 -19.53
C ASN A 180 -13.13 -14.68 -18.80
N ALA A 181 -14.35 -14.48 -19.29
CA ALA A 181 -15.55 -14.97 -18.62
C ALA A 181 -15.47 -16.50 -18.38
N GLN A 182 -14.97 -17.25 -19.34
CA GLN A 182 -14.91 -18.72 -19.29
C GLN A 182 -13.96 -19.23 -18.20
N ASN A 183 -12.73 -18.68 -18.09
CA ASN A 183 -11.76 -19.15 -17.09
C ASN A 183 -12.14 -18.67 -15.67
N VAL A 184 -12.77 -17.50 -15.53
CA VAL A 184 -13.31 -17.01 -14.24
C VAL A 184 -14.46 -17.90 -13.78
N GLU A 185 -15.44 -18.18 -14.64
CA GLU A 185 -16.53 -19.11 -14.30
C GLU A 185 -16.01 -20.50 -13.93
N ALA A 186 -15.00 -21.00 -14.64
CA ALA A 186 -14.38 -22.29 -14.34
C ALA A 186 -13.71 -22.28 -12.95
N ALA A 187 -13.07 -21.18 -12.55
CA ALA A 187 -12.50 -21.03 -11.20
C ALA A 187 -13.59 -21.01 -10.13
N VAL A 188 -14.69 -20.27 -10.36
CA VAL A 188 -15.87 -20.26 -9.46
C VAL A 188 -16.45 -21.66 -9.30
N LYS A 189 -16.73 -22.36 -10.41
CA LYS A 189 -17.31 -23.72 -10.39
C LYS A 189 -16.42 -24.75 -9.68
N ARG A 190 -15.09 -24.56 -9.71
CA ARG A 190 -14.12 -25.42 -8.99
C ARG A 190 -13.89 -25.00 -7.54
N GLY A 191 -14.52 -23.93 -7.05
CA GLY A 191 -14.29 -23.41 -5.70
C GLY A 191 -12.86 -22.91 -5.46
N GLN A 192 -12.17 -22.44 -6.51
CA GLN A 192 -10.82 -21.91 -6.41
C GLN A 192 -10.84 -20.50 -5.80
N VAL A 193 -10.89 -20.44 -4.48
CA VAL A 193 -10.95 -19.18 -3.71
C VAL A 193 -9.67 -18.91 -2.91
N GLN A 194 -8.78 -19.90 -2.81
CA GLN A 194 -7.50 -19.78 -2.08
C GLN A 194 -6.41 -19.19 -2.97
N PRO A 195 -5.45 -18.46 -2.39
CA PRO A 195 -4.34 -17.88 -3.16
C PRO A 195 -3.47 -18.98 -3.79
N GLU A 196 -2.76 -18.59 -4.85
CA GLU A 196 -1.80 -19.47 -5.53
C GLU A 196 -0.66 -19.85 -4.58
N GLU A 197 -0.08 -21.04 -4.85
CA GLU A 197 1.13 -21.49 -4.19
C GLU A 197 2.34 -21.10 -5.04
N PHE A 198 3.38 -20.58 -4.36
CA PHE A 198 4.63 -20.21 -5.01
C PHE A 198 5.74 -21.19 -4.63
N SER A 199 6.56 -21.55 -5.61
CA SER A 199 7.87 -22.15 -5.36
C SER A 199 8.88 -21.02 -5.16
N TRP A 200 9.52 -20.97 -4.01
CA TRP A 200 10.45 -19.92 -3.63
C TRP A 200 11.72 -20.48 -3.01
N GLN A 201 12.79 -19.69 -3.04
CA GLN A 201 14.10 -20.06 -2.50
C GLN A 201 14.03 -20.17 -0.97
N ARG A 202 14.23 -21.40 -0.45
CA ARG A 202 14.23 -21.70 0.99
C ARG A 202 15.52 -21.22 1.66
N LEU A 203 15.50 -21.13 3.00
CA LEU A 203 16.66 -20.71 3.79
C LEU A 203 17.91 -21.55 3.52
N SER A 204 17.77 -22.88 3.39
CA SER A 204 18.88 -23.79 3.09
C SER A 204 19.58 -23.43 1.78
N ASP A 205 18.77 -23.16 0.74
CA ASP A 205 19.28 -22.84 -0.59
C ASP A 205 19.96 -21.46 -0.56
N TYR A 206 19.33 -20.47 0.05
CA TYR A 206 19.90 -19.13 0.17
C TYR A 206 21.25 -19.14 0.92
N ARG A 207 21.35 -19.90 2.02
CA ARG A 207 22.60 -20.07 2.77
C ARG A 207 23.69 -20.78 1.99
N SER A 208 23.35 -21.71 1.12
CA SER A 208 24.34 -22.42 0.29
C SER A 208 25.11 -21.50 -0.66
N PHE A 209 24.55 -20.33 -0.97
CA PHE A 209 25.19 -19.26 -1.76
C PHE A 209 25.77 -18.11 -0.92
N GLY A 210 25.96 -18.32 0.37
CA GLY A 210 26.53 -17.31 1.28
C GLY A 210 25.49 -16.33 1.87
N GLY A 211 24.21 -16.65 1.77
CA GLY A 211 23.13 -15.83 2.35
C GLY A 211 23.27 -15.68 3.86
N TYR A 212 22.90 -14.51 4.37
CA TYR A 212 23.03 -14.03 5.76
C TYR A 212 24.48 -13.83 6.24
N GLN A 213 25.48 -13.91 5.33
CA GLN A 213 26.86 -13.65 5.70
C GLN A 213 27.07 -12.17 6.06
N LEU A 214 26.51 -11.24 5.27
CA LEU A 214 26.59 -9.81 5.58
C LEU A 214 25.98 -9.49 6.95
N LEU A 215 24.81 -10.03 7.26
CA LEU A 215 24.18 -9.83 8.56
C LEU A 215 25.04 -10.36 9.71
N THR A 216 25.70 -11.51 9.51
CA THR A 216 26.63 -12.10 10.48
C THR A 216 27.86 -11.20 10.66
N ASP A 217 28.45 -10.72 9.58
CA ASP A 217 29.63 -9.86 9.59
C ASP A 217 29.36 -8.52 10.28
N CYS A 218 28.15 -7.96 10.05
CA CYS A 218 27.68 -6.78 10.75
C CYS A 218 27.55 -7.00 12.27
N ARG A 219 26.94 -8.10 12.69
CA ARG A 219 26.72 -8.42 14.11
C ARG A 219 28.01 -8.73 14.86
N GLU A 220 28.97 -9.33 14.20
CA GLU A 220 30.28 -9.67 14.75
C GLU A 220 31.31 -8.51 14.65
N GLY A 221 30.91 -7.37 14.10
CA GLY A 221 31.72 -6.16 13.97
C GLY A 221 32.81 -6.25 12.88
N ARG A 222 32.72 -7.23 11.96
CA ARG A 222 33.62 -7.29 10.78
C ARG A 222 33.25 -6.22 9.74
N VAL A 223 32.00 -5.85 9.66
CA VAL A 223 31.48 -4.73 8.83
C VAL A 223 30.91 -3.67 9.75
N SER A 224 31.42 -2.45 9.70
CA SER A 224 30.88 -1.32 10.46
C SER A 224 29.75 -0.63 9.71
N ILE A 225 28.89 0.08 10.45
CA ILE A 225 27.78 0.84 9.88
C ILE A 225 28.31 1.91 8.92
N GLU A 226 29.37 2.61 9.31
CA GLU A 226 30.00 3.67 8.53
C GLU A 226 30.60 3.13 7.23
N SER A 227 31.20 1.93 7.26
CA SER A 227 31.71 1.25 6.06
C SER A 227 30.59 0.94 5.09
N LEU A 228 29.47 0.41 5.61
CA LEU A 228 28.31 0.06 4.77
C LEU A 228 27.59 1.31 4.24
N GLU A 229 27.46 2.36 5.04
CA GLU A 229 26.91 3.66 4.58
C GLU A 229 27.75 4.22 3.42
N ASN A 230 29.09 4.23 3.54
CA ASN A 230 29.99 4.70 2.49
C ASN A 230 29.88 3.83 1.21
N GLU A 231 29.71 2.52 1.37
CA GLU A 231 29.52 1.60 0.25
C GLU A 231 28.19 1.88 -0.49
N LEU A 232 27.10 2.09 0.25
CA LEU A 232 25.81 2.43 -0.33
C LEU A 232 25.79 3.82 -0.98
N GLU A 233 26.53 4.79 -0.42
CA GLU A 233 26.74 6.11 -1.02
C GLU A 233 27.50 5.98 -2.33
N HIS A 234 28.62 5.23 -2.35
CA HIS A 234 29.42 5.01 -3.55
C HIS A 234 28.63 4.26 -4.65
N ALA A 235 27.85 3.25 -4.25
CA ALA A 235 26.93 2.56 -5.16
C ALA A 235 25.84 3.47 -5.73
N GLY A 236 25.56 4.59 -5.09
CA GLY A 236 24.47 5.50 -5.47
C GLY A 236 23.08 4.93 -5.20
N LEU A 237 22.94 4.01 -4.22
CA LEU A 237 21.64 3.38 -3.92
C LEU A 237 20.66 4.40 -3.35
N ARG A 238 19.61 4.66 -4.11
CA ARG A 238 18.47 5.51 -3.73
C ARG A 238 17.25 4.65 -3.37
N GLY A 239 16.30 5.23 -2.64
CA GLY A 239 15.03 4.55 -2.34
C GLY A 239 14.22 4.27 -3.59
N LEU A 240 14.03 3.01 -3.94
CA LEU A 240 13.40 2.54 -5.18
C LEU A 240 11.87 2.42 -5.10
N GLY A 241 11.27 2.88 -3.99
CA GLY A 241 9.82 2.94 -3.80
C GLY A 241 9.14 4.20 -4.38
N GLY A 242 9.89 5.08 -5.06
CA GLY A 242 9.33 6.25 -5.77
C GLY A 242 10.02 7.57 -5.49
N ALA A 243 10.34 7.91 -4.24
CA ALA A 243 10.88 9.22 -3.86
C ALA A 243 12.38 9.41 -4.17
N GLY A 244 13.13 8.34 -4.36
CA GLY A 244 14.54 8.41 -4.74
C GLY A 244 15.48 9.04 -3.70
N PHE A 245 15.11 9.05 -2.41
CA PHE A 245 15.97 9.59 -1.38
C PHE A 245 17.17 8.65 -1.11
N PRO A 246 18.42 9.14 -0.93
CA PRO A 246 19.58 8.29 -0.70
C PRO A 246 19.42 7.39 0.54
N THR A 247 19.62 6.07 0.38
CA THR A 247 19.34 5.08 1.43
C THR A 247 20.17 5.30 2.68
N PHE A 248 21.49 5.54 2.53
CA PHE A 248 22.39 5.77 3.66
C PHE A 248 22.00 7.02 4.49
N ARG A 249 21.53 8.09 3.85
CA ARG A 249 21.07 9.31 4.56
C ARG A 249 19.83 9.06 5.41
N LYS A 250 18.94 8.14 4.99
CA LYS A 250 17.81 7.73 5.84
C LYS A 250 18.30 7.05 7.11
N TRP A 251 19.31 6.18 6.99
CA TRP A 251 19.89 5.51 8.16
C TRP A 251 20.51 6.51 9.12
N GLN A 252 21.32 7.45 8.62
CA GLN A 252 21.94 8.52 9.41
C GLN A 252 20.89 9.38 10.12
N ALA A 253 19.83 9.77 9.42
CA ALA A 253 18.76 10.58 9.99
C ALA A 253 18.04 9.87 11.17
N VAL A 254 17.77 8.57 11.03
CA VAL A 254 17.13 7.80 12.11
C VAL A 254 18.11 7.55 13.27
N ARG A 255 19.40 7.28 12.98
CA ARG A 255 20.43 7.07 14.01
C ARG A 255 20.71 8.33 14.83
N ALA A 256 20.53 9.51 14.25
CA ALA A 256 20.74 10.78 14.95
C ALA A 256 19.69 11.03 16.04
N GLU A 257 18.54 10.37 15.97
CA GLU A 257 17.46 10.52 16.95
C GLU A 257 17.65 9.54 18.14
N PRO A 258 17.21 9.88 19.36
CA PRO A 258 17.32 8.99 20.53
C PRO A 258 16.47 7.72 20.35
N GLY A 259 16.93 6.57 20.90
CA GLY A 259 16.14 5.33 20.90
C GLY A 259 15.01 5.32 21.93
N PRO A 260 14.10 4.32 21.87
CA PRO A 260 14.13 3.17 20.95
C PRO A 260 13.75 3.55 19.52
N ARG A 261 14.26 2.79 18.53
CA ARG A 261 14.00 2.99 17.11
C ARG A 261 13.28 1.76 16.53
N TYR A 262 12.56 1.96 15.43
CA TYR A 262 11.91 0.89 14.67
C TYR A 262 12.35 0.89 13.21
N ALA A 263 12.29 -0.29 12.58
CA ALA A 263 12.42 -0.43 11.14
C ALA A 263 11.11 -0.96 10.55
N VAL A 264 10.73 -0.42 9.40
CA VAL A 264 9.52 -0.80 8.67
C VAL A 264 9.87 -1.01 7.20
N ILE A 265 9.49 -2.15 6.65
CA ILE A 265 9.53 -2.37 5.22
C ILE A 265 8.15 -2.11 4.64
N ASN A 266 8.13 -1.18 3.72
CA ASN A 266 6.94 -0.86 2.93
C ASN A 266 6.85 -1.84 1.76
N ALA A 267 5.97 -2.82 1.89
CA ALA A 267 5.59 -3.77 0.85
C ALA A 267 4.13 -3.51 0.40
N ASP A 268 3.66 -2.26 0.52
CA ASP A 268 2.37 -1.80 0.01
C ASP A 268 2.52 -1.26 -1.42
N GLU A 269 2.78 -2.16 -2.35
CA GLU A 269 3.01 -1.89 -3.76
C GLU A 269 1.69 -1.64 -4.51
N GLY A 270 1.03 -0.51 -4.20
CA GLY A 270 -0.33 -0.19 -4.68
C GLY A 270 -0.41 0.65 -5.96
N GLU A 271 0.69 1.23 -6.45
CA GLU A 271 0.71 2.08 -7.65
C GLU A 271 0.30 1.28 -8.90
N PRO A 272 -0.71 1.71 -9.67
CA PRO A 272 -1.09 1.04 -10.92
C PRO A 272 0.08 0.89 -11.89
N GLY A 273 0.31 -0.32 -12.35
CA GLY A 273 1.45 -0.66 -13.21
C GLY A 273 2.69 -1.16 -12.46
N THR A 274 2.74 -1.06 -11.11
CA THR A 274 3.89 -1.51 -10.31
C THR A 274 3.67 -2.94 -9.78
N PHE A 275 4.67 -3.81 -9.98
CA PHE A 275 4.66 -5.20 -9.49
C PHE A 275 6.08 -5.79 -9.34
N LYS A 276 7.10 -4.95 -9.22
CA LYS A 276 8.51 -5.34 -9.11
C LYS A 276 8.87 -5.90 -7.73
N ASP A 277 8.24 -5.39 -6.66
CA ASP A 277 8.49 -5.87 -5.30
C ASP A 277 7.93 -7.29 -5.12
N ARG A 278 6.75 -7.56 -5.70
CA ARG A 278 6.16 -8.89 -5.80
C ARG A 278 7.15 -9.90 -6.41
N TYR A 279 7.86 -9.51 -7.45
CA TYR A 279 8.82 -10.38 -8.14
C TYR A 279 9.88 -10.95 -7.20
N TYR A 280 10.44 -10.12 -6.32
CA TYR A 280 11.44 -10.53 -5.34
C TYR A 280 10.82 -11.36 -4.21
N LEU A 281 9.68 -10.94 -3.70
CA LEU A 281 9.00 -11.63 -2.60
C LEU A 281 8.52 -13.03 -2.99
N GLU A 282 8.11 -13.24 -4.25
CA GLU A 282 7.69 -14.55 -4.77
C GLU A 282 8.85 -15.53 -4.95
N ARG A 283 10.06 -15.06 -5.20
CA ARG A 283 11.20 -15.91 -5.62
C ARG A 283 12.30 -16.01 -4.59
N GLU A 284 12.70 -14.87 -4.04
CA GLU A 284 13.88 -14.72 -3.20
C GLU A 284 13.57 -13.99 -1.88
N PRO A 285 12.61 -14.46 -1.08
CA PRO A 285 12.21 -13.76 0.16
C PRO A 285 13.36 -13.64 1.14
N HIS A 286 14.30 -14.60 1.20
CA HIS A 286 15.46 -14.52 2.09
C HIS A 286 16.46 -13.44 1.67
N GLY A 287 16.63 -13.19 0.36
CA GLY A 287 17.47 -12.08 -0.11
C GLY A 287 16.91 -10.71 0.28
N PHE A 288 15.59 -10.57 0.23
CA PHE A 288 14.89 -9.42 0.77
C PHE A 288 15.02 -9.31 2.30
N LEU A 289 14.77 -10.42 3.03
CA LEU A 289 14.81 -10.44 4.49
C LEU A 289 16.21 -10.15 5.04
N GLU A 290 17.29 -10.61 4.41
CA GLU A 290 18.64 -10.25 4.81
C GLU A 290 18.87 -8.74 4.74
N GLY A 291 18.54 -8.10 3.62
CA GLY A 291 18.68 -6.66 3.47
C GLY A 291 17.81 -5.86 4.44
N ALA A 292 16.62 -6.35 4.75
CA ALA A 292 15.73 -5.76 5.75
C ALA A 292 16.32 -5.85 7.16
N LEU A 293 16.90 -7.00 7.52
CA LEU A 293 17.58 -7.23 8.81
C LEU A 293 18.86 -6.41 8.95
N VAL A 294 19.64 -6.28 7.88
CA VAL A 294 20.82 -5.40 7.86
C VAL A 294 20.41 -3.94 8.06
N SER A 295 19.34 -3.50 7.43
CA SER A 295 18.79 -2.14 7.61
C SER A 295 18.30 -1.91 9.05
N ALA A 296 17.66 -2.92 9.65
CA ALA A 296 17.20 -2.87 11.05
C ALA A 296 18.39 -2.84 12.03
N TRP A 297 19.44 -3.64 11.77
CA TRP A 297 20.69 -3.61 12.53
C TRP A 297 21.36 -2.25 12.43
N ALA A 298 21.45 -1.66 11.23
CA ALA A 298 22.13 -0.39 11.01
C ALA A 298 21.53 0.75 11.86
N VAL A 299 20.21 0.76 12.08
CA VAL A 299 19.55 1.76 12.94
C VAL A 299 19.31 1.28 14.37
N GLN A 300 19.80 0.09 14.74
CA GLN A 300 19.58 -0.53 16.06
C GLN A 300 18.08 -0.60 16.39
N ALA A 301 17.30 -1.12 15.46
CA ALA A 301 15.86 -1.21 15.62
C ALA A 301 15.47 -2.21 16.72
N LYS A 302 14.48 -1.82 17.53
CA LYS A 302 13.87 -2.70 18.55
C LYS A 302 13.06 -3.84 17.92
N ALA A 303 12.46 -3.59 16.76
CA ALA A 303 11.72 -4.56 15.97
C ALA A 303 11.70 -4.13 14.49
N LEU A 304 11.51 -5.12 13.61
CA LEU A 304 11.34 -4.95 12.17
C LEU A 304 9.90 -5.29 11.79
N TYR A 305 9.17 -4.32 11.26
CA TYR A 305 7.83 -4.55 10.72
C TYR A 305 7.90 -4.68 9.20
N ILE A 306 7.13 -5.61 8.65
CA ILE A 306 6.90 -5.74 7.21
C ILE A 306 5.41 -5.48 6.98
N TYR A 307 5.08 -4.40 6.27
CA TYR A 307 3.70 -4.07 5.92
C TYR A 307 3.42 -4.53 4.50
N LEU A 308 2.68 -5.63 4.38
CA LEU A 308 2.35 -6.27 3.10
C LEU A 308 0.92 -5.89 2.69
N ARG A 309 0.74 -5.45 1.45
CA ARG A 309 -0.60 -5.17 0.92
C ARG A 309 -1.50 -6.41 0.92
N ASN A 310 -2.81 -6.16 1.09
CA ASN A 310 -3.82 -7.23 1.16
C ASN A 310 -3.95 -8.04 -0.14
N GLU A 311 -3.70 -7.43 -1.28
CA GLU A 311 -3.85 -8.01 -2.61
C GLU A 311 -2.75 -9.04 -2.95
N TYR A 312 -1.82 -9.29 -2.02
CA TYR A 312 -0.79 -10.32 -2.11
C TYR A 312 -0.97 -11.47 -1.09
N PRO A 313 -2.15 -12.14 -1.06
CA PRO A 313 -2.43 -13.13 -0.02
C PRO A 313 -1.49 -14.35 -0.06
N GLY A 314 -1.03 -14.77 -1.24
CA GLY A 314 -0.04 -15.84 -1.37
C GLY A 314 1.32 -15.47 -0.80
N LEU A 315 1.74 -14.20 -0.94
CA LEU A 315 3.00 -13.71 -0.37
C LEU A 315 2.95 -13.59 1.15
N HIS A 316 1.78 -13.36 1.72
CA HIS A 316 1.64 -13.39 3.18
C HIS A 316 2.06 -14.75 3.74
N ARG A 317 1.67 -15.85 3.08
CA ARG A 317 2.10 -17.20 3.46
C ARG A 317 3.60 -17.40 3.26
N VAL A 318 4.15 -17.03 2.11
CA VAL A 318 5.59 -17.12 1.82
C VAL A 318 6.42 -16.41 2.89
N LEU A 319 6.07 -15.15 3.22
CA LEU A 319 6.80 -14.38 4.24
C LEU A 319 6.61 -14.96 5.64
N THR A 320 5.42 -15.46 5.97
CA THR A 320 5.19 -16.12 7.27
C THR A 320 6.09 -17.35 7.42
N GLU A 321 6.17 -18.20 6.40
CA GLU A 321 7.05 -19.37 6.40
C GLU A 321 8.53 -18.98 6.43
N ALA A 322 8.95 -18.00 5.63
CA ALA A 322 10.34 -17.55 5.59
C ALA A 322 10.79 -16.93 6.94
N ILE A 323 9.91 -16.16 7.60
CA ILE A 323 10.19 -15.64 8.95
C ILE A 323 10.31 -16.78 9.96
N ALA A 324 9.43 -17.78 9.90
CA ALA A 324 9.51 -18.96 10.77
C ALA A 324 10.82 -19.76 10.57
N GLU A 325 11.33 -19.86 9.32
CA GLU A 325 12.66 -20.45 9.05
C GLU A 325 13.79 -19.66 9.74
N LEU A 326 13.71 -18.32 9.76
CA LEU A 326 14.72 -17.48 10.43
C LEU A 326 14.71 -17.66 11.95
N GLU A 327 13.52 -17.71 12.55
CA GLU A 327 13.34 -17.93 13.98
C GLU A 327 13.82 -19.35 14.38
N ALA A 328 13.42 -20.37 13.62
CA ALA A 328 13.86 -21.75 13.86
C ALA A 328 15.37 -21.95 13.74
N ALA A 329 16.02 -21.21 12.84
CA ALA A 329 17.47 -21.20 12.65
C ALA A 329 18.22 -20.27 13.63
N ALA A 330 17.50 -19.62 14.57
CA ALA A 330 18.04 -18.63 15.51
C ALA A 330 18.82 -17.47 14.83
N ILE A 331 18.47 -17.15 13.58
CA ILE A 331 18.98 -15.96 12.88
C ILE A 331 18.37 -14.70 13.46
N VAL A 332 17.11 -14.79 13.89
CA VAL A 332 16.40 -13.71 14.59
C VAL A 332 15.73 -14.27 15.85
N GLU A 333 15.54 -13.42 16.85
CA GLU A 333 14.71 -13.75 18.01
C GLU A 333 13.25 -13.85 17.60
N GLN A 334 12.50 -14.74 18.27
CA GLN A 334 11.08 -14.89 18.02
C GLN A 334 10.34 -13.56 18.22
N GLY A 335 9.56 -13.15 17.21
CA GLY A 335 8.79 -11.92 17.23
C GLY A 335 9.60 -10.64 16.97
N PHE A 336 10.89 -10.72 16.62
CA PHE A 336 11.64 -9.56 16.17
C PHE A 336 11.16 -9.04 14.81
N VAL A 337 10.83 -9.95 13.87
CA VAL A 337 10.24 -9.63 12.58
C VAL A 337 8.72 -9.80 12.68
N ILE A 338 8.00 -8.72 12.44
CA ILE A 338 6.55 -8.66 12.59
C ILE A 338 5.92 -8.39 11.23
N LEU A 339 5.28 -9.42 10.65
CA LEU A 339 4.51 -9.27 9.41
C LEU A 339 3.14 -8.68 9.72
N ARG A 340 2.76 -7.62 9.02
CA ARG A 340 1.45 -6.98 9.10
C ARG A 340 0.79 -6.94 7.71
N ARG A 341 -0.49 -7.25 7.68
CA ARG A 341 -1.30 -7.23 6.46
C ARG A 341 -2.05 -5.92 6.36
N GLY A 342 -1.92 -5.21 5.23
CA GLY A 342 -2.77 -4.09 4.87
C GLY A 342 -4.21 -4.53 4.61
N ALA A 343 -5.09 -3.60 4.27
CA ALA A 343 -6.50 -3.90 4.06
C ALA A 343 -7.11 -3.18 2.83
N GLY A 344 -6.31 -3.00 1.77
CA GLY A 344 -6.76 -2.42 0.51
C GLY A 344 -6.97 -0.91 0.59
N ALA A 345 -5.88 -0.16 0.70
CA ALA A 345 -5.85 1.30 0.63
C ALA A 345 -4.49 1.75 0.09
N TYR A 346 -4.43 2.23 -1.16
CA TYR A 346 -3.22 2.73 -1.82
C TYR A 346 -2.48 3.77 -0.99
N ILE A 347 -3.22 4.63 -0.28
CA ILE A 347 -2.62 5.67 0.55
C ILE A 347 -1.69 5.11 1.64
N CYS A 348 -1.84 3.85 2.05
CA CYS A 348 -0.95 3.22 3.02
C CYS A 348 0.47 2.95 2.47
N GLY A 349 0.70 3.12 1.16
CA GLY A 349 2.03 3.22 0.58
C GLY A 349 2.79 4.51 0.95
N GLU A 350 2.08 5.56 1.38
CA GLU A 350 2.70 6.77 1.95
C GLU A 350 3.22 6.47 3.37
N GLU A 351 4.49 6.82 3.66
CA GLU A 351 5.17 6.34 4.87
C GLU A 351 4.47 6.68 6.19
N SER A 352 3.84 7.86 6.30
CA SER A 352 3.14 8.25 7.53
C SER A 352 1.74 7.62 7.64
N ALA A 353 1.05 7.42 6.53
CA ALA A 353 -0.21 6.69 6.46
C ALA A 353 -0.01 5.19 6.78
N LEU A 354 1.08 4.60 6.29
CA LEU A 354 1.52 3.25 6.67
C LEU A 354 1.70 3.11 8.18
N ILE A 355 2.36 4.08 8.83
CA ILE A 355 2.53 4.10 10.28
C ILE A 355 1.17 4.19 11.01
N GLU A 356 0.25 5.06 10.57
CA GLU A 356 -1.09 5.12 11.15
C GLU A 356 -1.83 3.77 11.02
N SER A 357 -1.70 3.10 9.86
CA SER A 357 -2.27 1.78 9.64
C SER A 357 -1.66 0.71 10.54
N LEU A 358 -0.33 0.67 10.70
CA LEU A 358 0.36 -0.22 11.63
C LEU A 358 -0.09 0.00 13.10
N GLU A 359 -0.45 1.23 13.46
CA GLU A 359 -0.98 1.58 14.77
C GLU A 359 -2.48 1.26 14.93
N GLY A 360 -3.11 0.57 13.98
CA GLY A 360 -4.53 0.18 14.03
C GLY A 360 -5.51 1.35 13.86
N LYS A 361 -5.16 2.30 13.01
CA LYS A 361 -5.95 3.49 12.69
C LYS A 361 -6.24 3.54 11.18
N PRO A 362 -7.18 4.40 10.72
CA PRO A 362 -7.26 4.77 9.32
C PRO A 362 -5.90 5.29 8.79
N GLY A 363 -5.47 4.81 7.63
CA GLY A 363 -4.20 5.18 7.01
C GLY A 363 -4.22 6.61 6.46
N LYS A 364 -4.25 7.59 7.33
CA LYS A 364 -4.28 9.01 6.96
C LYS A 364 -2.89 9.64 7.10
N PRO A 365 -2.34 10.28 6.05
CA PRO A 365 -1.04 10.93 6.10
C PRO A 365 -0.93 11.97 7.23
N ARG A 366 0.25 12.04 7.85
CA ARG A 366 0.58 13.05 8.87
C ARG A 366 1.11 14.33 8.23
N HIS A 367 0.87 15.46 8.87
CA HIS A 367 1.57 16.69 8.53
C HIS A 367 3.06 16.59 8.86
N ARG A 368 3.90 17.17 8.01
CA ARG A 368 5.35 17.23 8.18
C ARG A 368 5.80 18.69 8.36
N PRO A 369 6.77 19.01 9.21
CA PRO A 369 7.43 18.18 10.21
C PRO A 369 6.51 17.83 11.40
N PRO A 370 6.81 16.81 12.26
CA PRO A 370 8.01 15.97 12.22
C PRO A 370 7.95 14.90 11.14
N PHE A 371 9.13 14.49 10.62
CA PHE A 371 9.26 13.39 9.68
C PHE A 371 9.19 12.04 10.42
N VAL A 372 8.89 10.95 9.69
CA VAL A 372 8.82 9.59 10.24
C VAL A 372 10.15 9.16 10.88
N ALA A 373 11.28 9.61 10.32
CA ALA A 373 12.60 9.39 10.91
C ALA A 373 12.75 9.97 12.32
N GLN A 374 11.97 11.00 12.68
CA GLN A 374 11.97 11.64 14.00
C GLN A 374 10.84 11.12 14.89
N LYS A 375 9.63 10.96 14.32
CA LYS A 375 8.42 10.55 15.05
C LYS A 375 7.55 9.64 14.16
N GLY A 376 7.91 8.37 14.09
CA GLY A 376 7.24 7.33 13.32
C GLY A 376 6.37 6.41 14.17
N LEU A 377 6.61 5.10 14.08
CA LEU A 377 5.83 4.05 14.72
C LEU A 377 5.87 4.19 16.24
N PHE A 378 4.68 4.20 16.86
CA PHE A 378 4.49 4.43 18.30
C PHE A 378 5.12 5.72 18.81
N GLY A 379 5.22 6.73 17.94
CA GLY A 379 5.85 8.01 18.26
C GLY A 379 7.38 7.98 18.37
N GLN A 380 8.03 6.90 17.94
CA GLN A 380 9.47 6.69 18.00
C GLN A 380 10.12 6.91 16.62
N PRO A 381 11.43 7.23 16.56
CA PRO A 381 12.17 7.30 15.30
C PRO A 381 12.05 6.00 14.51
N THR A 382 11.71 6.11 13.23
CA THR A 382 11.42 4.94 12.41
C THR A 382 12.06 5.04 11.03
N LEU A 383 12.82 3.99 10.67
CA LEU A 383 13.33 3.81 9.32
C LEU A 383 12.26 3.15 8.47
N VAL A 384 11.87 3.78 7.35
CA VAL A 384 10.97 3.17 6.37
C VAL A 384 11.72 2.96 5.06
N ASN A 385 11.81 1.71 4.59
CA ASN A 385 12.43 1.33 3.32
C ASN A 385 11.46 0.53 2.46
N ASN A 386 11.65 0.60 1.12
CA ASN A 386 10.95 -0.23 0.15
C ASN A 386 11.65 -1.61 -0.01
N VAL A 387 10.91 -2.61 -0.49
CA VAL A 387 11.38 -4.00 -0.69
C VAL A 387 12.60 -4.07 -1.61
N GLU A 388 12.52 -3.53 -2.84
CA GLU A 388 13.63 -3.58 -3.80
C GLU A 388 14.87 -2.85 -3.27
N THR A 389 14.69 -1.75 -2.55
CA THR A 389 15.81 -1.00 -1.98
C THR A 389 16.66 -1.86 -1.05
N VAL A 390 16.03 -2.56 -0.11
CA VAL A 390 16.76 -3.40 0.85
C VAL A 390 17.29 -4.68 0.21
N TYR A 391 16.60 -5.22 -0.81
CA TYR A 391 17.05 -6.37 -1.57
C TYR A 391 18.44 -6.16 -2.22
N TRP A 392 18.77 -4.94 -2.61
CA TRP A 392 20.06 -4.62 -3.21
C TRP A 392 21.21 -4.54 -2.20
N ILE A 393 20.97 -4.29 -0.91
CA ILE A 393 22.01 -4.05 0.09
C ILE A 393 23.01 -5.23 0.19
N PRO A 394 22.60 -6.49 0.42
CA PRO A 394 23.54 -7.61 0.49
C PRO A 394 24.26 -7.86 -0.84
N ARG A 395 23.60 -7.57 -1.97
CA ARG A 395 24.15 -7.78 -3.31
C ARG A 395 25.21 -6.75 -3.67
N ILE A 396 25.01 -5.51 -3.26
CA ILE A 396 26.02 -4.44 -3.42
C ILE A 396 27.24 -4.80 -2.61
N HIS A 397 27.06 -5.19 -1.34
CA HIS A 397 28.18 -5.60 -0.49
C HIS A 397 28.96 -6.80 -1.08
N ALA A 398 28.26 -7.84 -1.50
CA ALA A 398 28.87 -9.04 -2.03
C ALA A 398 29.63 -8.84 -3.35
N LYS A 399 29.18 -7.91 -4.21
CA LYS A 399 29.75 -7.66 -5.55
C LYS A 399 30.60 -6.40 -5.62
N GLY A 400 30.53 -5.54 -4.60
CA GLY A 400 31.18 -4.22 -4.54
C GLY A 400 30.30 -3.10 -5.11
N ALA A 401 30.47 -1.90 -4.56
CA ALA A 401 29.71 -0.71 -4.96
C ALA A 401 29.90 -0.35 -6.43
N ASP A 402 31.13 -0.46 -6.95
CA ASP A 402 31.45 -0.20 -8.36
C ASP A 402 30.66 -1.10 -9.32
N TYR A 403 30.48 -2.39 -8.96
CA TYR A 403 29.67 -3.29 -9.77
C TYR A 403 28.25 -2.75 -9.97
N PHE A 404 27.63 -2.24 -8.91
CA PHE A 404 26.28 -1.67 -9.02
C PHE A 404 26.30 -0.32 -9.75
N ALA A 405 27.20 0.59 -9.36
CA ALA A 405 27.26 1.94 -9.90
C ALA A 405 27.50 1.98 -11.41
N THR A 406 28.33 1.07 -11.94
CA THR A 406 28.71 1.04 -13.36
C THR A 406 27.68 0.40 -14.28
N GLN A 407 26.58 -0.15 -13.77
CA GLN A 407 25.55 -0.79 -14.59
C GLN A 407 24.61 0.21 -15.31
N GLY A 408 24.59 1.47 -14.90
CA GLY A 408 23.73 2.48 -15.50
C GLY A 408 24.10 2.87 -16.92
N ARG A 409 23.17 3.53 -17.62
CA ARG A 409 23.35 4.06 -18.99
C ARG A 409 23.13 5.57 -19.01
N HIS A 410 23.55 6.23 -20.07
CA HIS A 410 23.35 7.67 -20.32
C HIS A 410 23.74 8.55 -19.12
N GLY A 411 24.89 8.23 -18.49
CA GLY A 411 25.43 8.97 -17.34
C GLY A 411 24.69 8.73 -16.02
N ARG A 412 23.85 7.69 -15.95
CA ARG A 412 23.15 7.27 -14.72
C ARG A 412 23.87 6.07 -14.08
N SER A 413 23.54 5.80 -12.81
CA SER A 413 24.19 4.75 -12.03
C SER A 413 23.18 3.75 -11.51
N GLY A 414 23.59 2.47 -11.49
CA GLY A 414 22.86 1.40 -10.87
C GLY A 414 21.95 0.61 -11.81
N ILE A 415 21.26 -0.34 -11.21
CA ILE A 415 20.28 -1.23 -11.86
C ILE A 415 18.90 -0.91 -11.26
N ARG A 416 17.88 -1.11 -12.05
CA ARG A 416 16.50 -0.86 -11.67
C ARG A 416 15.58 -1.94 -12.19
N SER A 417 14.60 -2.33 -11.41
CA SER A 417 13.53 -3.23 -11.86
C SER A 417 12.40 -2.40 -12.45
N PHE A 418 12.20 -2.54 -13.75
CA PHE A 418 11.08 -1.93 -14.45
C PHE A 418 9.91 -2.89 -14.50
N SER A 419 8.76 -2.48 -13.95
CA SER A 419 7.47 -3.16 -14.14
C SER A 419 6.89 -2.69 -15.47
N VAL A 420 6.96 -3.50 -16.52
CA VAL A 420 6.50 -3.11 -17.85
C VAL A 420 5.19 -3.83 -18.19
N SER A 421 4.19 -3.06 -18.62
CA SER A 421 2.87 -3.55 -19.04
C SER A 421 2.28 -2.71 -20.17
N GLY A 422 1.08 -3.05 -20.63
CA GLY A 422 0.45 -2.40 -21.77
C GLY A 422 0.85 -3.05 -23.11
N ARG A 423 1.12 -2.27 -24.15
CA ARG A 423 1.24 -2.73 -25.55
C ARG A 423 2.64 -3.19 -25.94
N VAL A 424 3.27 -4.01 -25.10
CA VAL A 424 4.58 -4.64 -25.40
C VAL A 424 4.42 -6.14 -25.64
N ALA A 425 5.35 -6.75 -26.39
CA ALA A 425 5.28 -8.18 -26.71
C ALA A 425 5.51 -9.07 -25.47
N ARG A 426 6.38 -8.64 -24.54
CA ARG A 426 6.70 -9.37 -23.32
C ARG A 426 6.57 -8.45 -22.10
N PRO A 427 5.35 -8.27 -21.56
CA PRO A 427 5.16 -7.58 -20.29
C PRO A 427 5.81 -8.38 -19.14
N GLY A 428 6.29 -7.69 -18.10
CA GLY A 428 6.96 -8.33 -16.97
C GLY A 428 7.85 -7.40 -16.16
N VAL A 429 8.54 -7.96 -15.19
CA VAL A 429 9.61 -7.25 -14.45
C VAL A 429 10.93 -7.45 -15.20
N HIS A 430 11.50 -6.37 -15.67
CA HIS A 430 12.77 -6.35 -16.38
C HIS A 430 13.85 -5.65 -15.56
N LEU A 431 14.89 -6.40 -15.24
CA LEU A 431 16.07 -5.84 -14.55
C LEU A 431 16.98 -5.21 -15.61
N ALA A 432 17.02 -3.87 -15.65
CA ALA A 432 17.71 -3.11 -16.67
C ALA A 432 18.55 -1.97 -16.07
N PRO A 433 19.53 -1.41 -16.82
CA PRO A 433 20.30 -0.26 -16.40
C PRO A 433 19.43 0.92 -16.00
N ALA A 434 19.73 1.58 -14.88
CA ALA A 434 19.15 2.89 -14.58
C ALA A 434 19.55 3.88 -15.69
N GLY A 435 18.60 4.69 -16.16
CA GLY A 435 18.80 5.58 -17.30
C GLY A 435 18.63 4.94 -18.68
N ILE A 436 18.21 3.66 -18.78
CA ILE A 436 17.76 3.09 -20.06
C ILE A 436 16.65 3.97 -20.64
N THR A 437 16.60 4.14 -21.96
CA THR A 437 15.48 4.84 -22.62
C THR A 437 14.29 3.89 -22.83
N LEU A 438 13.10 4.44 -23.09
CA LEU A 438 11.95 3.58 -23.38
C LEU A 438 12.17 2.74 -24.64
N ASN A 439 12.75 3.31 -25.70
CA ASN A 439 13.03 2.59 -26.95
C ASN A 439 13.96 1.38 -26.67
N GLU A 440 15.07 1.60 -25.95
CA GLU A 440 15.98 0.52 -25.56
C GLU A 440 15.28 -0.53 -24.68
N LEU A 441 14.44 -0.11 -23.72
CA LEU A 441 13.71 -1.02 -22.84
C LEU A 441 12.73 -1.90 -23.61
N ILE A 442 11.98 -1.32 -24.56
CA ILE A 442 11.05 -2.06 -25.42
C ILE A 442 11.80 -3.04 -26.31
N GLU A 443 12.87 -2.62 -26.97
CA GLU A 443 13.60 -3.43 -27.93
C GLU A 443 14.42 -4.54 -27.28
N GLU A 444 15.24 -4.20 -26.26
CA GLU A 444 16.18 -5.14 -25.66
C GLU A 444 15.51 -6.11 -24.67
N TYR A 445 14.52 -5.63 -23.93
CA TYR A 445 13.93 -6.38 -22.80
C TYR A 445 12.51 -6.90 -23.09
N CYS A 446 11.67 -6.08 -23.75
CA CYS A 446 10.27 -6.43 -23.95
C CYS A 446 9.98 -7.13 -25.28
N GLY A 447 10.98 -7.31 -26.14
CA GLY A 447 10.81 -7.99 -27.44
C GLY A 447 10.03 -7.18 -28.48
N GLY A 448 10.01 -5.86 -28.32
CA GLY A 448 9.29 -4.94 -29.21
C GLY A 448 7.89 -4.60 -28.70
N MET A 449 7.16 -3.85 -29.53
CA MET A 449 5.73 -3.60 -29.33
C MET A 449 4.90 -4.86 -29.54
N ALA A 450 3.71 -4.92 -28.97
CA ALA A 450 2.74 -5.97 -29.28
C ALA A 450 2.39 -5.97 -30.78
N GLU A 451 2.07 -7.13 -31.34
CA GLU A 451 1.76 -7.27 -32.76
C GLU A 451 0.63 -6.34 -33.22
N GLY A 452 0.85 -5.63 -34.32
CA GLY A 452 -0.12 -4.66 -34.86
C GLY A 452 -0.21 -3.32 -34.12
N HIS A 453 0.59 -3.08 -33.09
CA HIS A 453 0.60 -1.84 -32.31
C HIS A 453 1.84 -0.99 -32.62
N ARG A 454 1.68 0.33 -32.64
CA ARG A 454 2.76 1.31 -32.73
C ARG A 454 2.75 2.20 -31.48
N LEU A 455 3.93 2.53 -30.97
CA LEU A 455 4.07 3.38 -29.81
C LEU A 455 3.42 4.77 -30.04
N LEU A 456 2.49 5.16 -29.18
CA LEU A 456 1.87 6.47 -29.14
C LEU A 456 2.36 7.26 -27.94
N ALA A 457 2.28 6.66 -26.75
CA ALA A 457 2.57 7.29 -25.48
C ALA A 457 3.00 6.25 -24.43
N TYR A 458 3.48 6.73 -23.29
CA TYR A 458 3.82 5.87 -22.16
C TYR A 458 3.77 6.61 -20.83
N LEU A 459 3.53 5.87 -19.77
CA LEU A 459 3.71 6.31 -18.39
C LEU A 459 5.09 5.84 -17.93
N PRO A 460 6.02 6.72 -17.53
CA PRO A 460 7.36 6.30 -17.11
C PRO A 460 7.42 5.80 -15.67
N GLY A 461 6.43 6.16 -14.81
CA GLY A 461 6.49 5.97 -13.38
C GLY A 461 5.14 5.60 -12.74
N GLY A 462 4.26 4.89 -13.45
CA GLY A 462 2.92 4.56 -12.99
C GLY A 462 1.92 5.71 -13.08
N ALA A 463 0.78 5.55 -12.42
CA ALA A 463 -0.33 6.50 -12.48
C ALA A 463 0.07 7.93 -12.10
N SER A 464 0.92 8.09 -11.10
CA SER A 464 1.40 9.38 -10.62
C SER A 464 2.46 10.03 -11.51
N GLY A 465 3.14 9.24 -12.36
CA GLY A 465 4.31 9.64 -13.14
C GLY A 465 4.04 10.57 -14.33
N GLY A 466 2.77 10.78 -14.71
CA GLY A 466 2.37 11.50 -15.91
C GLY A 466 2.44 10.64 -17.19
N ILE A 467 2.11 11.25 -18.35
CA ILE A 467 2.09 10.60 -19.66
C ILE A 467 3.06 11.35 -20.61
N LEU A 468 3.93 10.62 -21.27
CA LEU A 468 4.86 11.15 -22.28
C LEU A 468 4.54 10.62 -23.68
N PRO A 469 4.70 11.43 -24.74
CA PRO A 469 4.52 10.99 -26.13
C PRO A 469 5.70 10.15 -26.62
N ALA A 470 5.48 9.36 -27.68
CA ALA A 470 6.51 8.57 -28.34
C ALA A 470 7.73 9.40 -28.77
N SER A 471 7.54 10.67 -29.11
CA SER A 471 8.64 11.61 -29.47
C SER A 471 9.63 11.88 -28.33
N LYS A 472 9.29 11.50 -27.10
CA LYS A 472 10.12 11.60 -25.89
C LYS A 472 10.63 10.24 -25.37
N ALA A 473 10.55 9.18 -26.20
CA ALA A 473 10.94 7.82 -25.82
C ALA A 473 12.46 7.62 -25.62
N ASP A 474 13.29 8.58 -26.04
CA ASP A 474 14.76 8.56 -25.87
C ASP A 474 15.23 9.29 -24.60
N ILE A 475 14.32 9.79 -23.77
CA ILE A 475 14.69 10.37 -22.46
C ILE A 475 15.12 9.24 -21.52
N PRO A 476 16.29 9.37 -20.84
CA PRO A 476 16.71 8.38 -19.86
C PRO A 476 15.71 8.21 -18.72
N LEU A 477 15.31 6.98 -18.45
CA LEU A 477 14.37 6.62 -17.40
C LEU A 477 15.10 6.47 -16.06
N ASP A 478 15.18 7.57 -15.30
CA ASP A 478 15.77 7.59 -13.96
C ASP A 478 15.24 8.76 -13.14
N PHE A 479 15.69 8.85 -11.87
CA PHE A 479 15.47 10.04 -11.03
C PHE A 479 16.11 11.27 -11.68
N ASP A 480 15.46 12.41 -11.51
CA ASP A 480 15.96 13.73 -11.94
C ASP A 480 16.11 13.93 -13.46
N THR A 481 15.55 13.05 -14.31
CA THR A 481 15.60 13.15 -15.79
C THR A 481 14.28 13.56 -16.43
N LEU A 482 13.16 13.33 -15.74
CA LEU A 482 11.81 13.48 -16.29
C LEU A 482 11.07 14.72 -15.79
N GLN A 483 11.61 15.39 -14.75
CA GLN A 483 10.94 16.53 -14.07
C GLN A 483 10.74 17.73 -14.97
N GLU A 484 11.72 18.06 -15.83
CA GLU A 484 11.59 19.16 -16.82
C GLU A 484 10.50 18.88 -17.88
N HIS A 485 10.09 17.61 -17.99
CA HIS A 485 8.95 17.19 -18.81
C HIS A 485 7.66 17.05 -18.00
N GLY A 486 7.63 17.47 -16.73
CA GLY A 486 6.49 17.36 -15.82
C GLY A 486 6.10 15.92 -15.49
N CYS A 487 7.06 15.01 -15.56
CA CYS A 487 6.91 13.59 -15.25
C CYS A 487 8.00 13.14 -14.27
N PHE A 488 7.88 11.93 -13.73
CA PHE A 488 8.93 11.33 -12.89
C PHE A 488 8.90 9.80 -12.97
N ILE A 489 10.03 9.17 -12.65
CA ILE A 489 10.20 7.72 -12.75
C ILE A 489 9.41 6.95 -11.67
N GLY A 490 9.12 7.57 -10.53
CA GLY A 490 8.38 6.93 -9.44
C GLY A 490 8.93 5.57 -9.06
N SER A 491 8.05 4.57 -9.08
CA SER A 491 8.35 3.16 -8.81
C SER A 491 8.88 2.39 -10.04
N ALA A 492 9.23 3.07 -11.13
CA ALA A 492 9.64 2.47 -12.41
C ALA A 492 8.56 1.54 -13.02
N ALA A 493 7.30 1.92 -12.88
CA ALA A 493 6.17 1.28 -13.54
C ALA A 493 5.96 1.89 -14.92
N VAL A 494 6.31 1.15 -15.97
CA VAL A 494 6.19 1.60 -17.36
C VAL A 494 4.94 0.98 -17.98
N ILE A 495 3.96 1.83 -18.34
CA ILE A 495 2.76 1.38 -19.06
C ILE A 495 2.81 1.95 -20.48
N VAL A 496 2.88 1.06 -21.48
CA VAL A 496 3.03 1.43 -22.89
C VAL A 496 1.67 1.50 -23.56
N LEU A 497 1.38 2.62 -24.22
CA LEU A 497 0.15 2.90 -24.98
C LEU A 497 0.46 2.95 -26.47
N SER A 498 -0.46 2.48 -27.27
CA SER A 498 -0.34 2.45 -28.73
C SER A 498 -1.28 3.42 -29.44
N ASP A 499 -1.10 3.53 -30.73
CA ASP A 499 -1.95 4.29 -31.66
C ASP A 499 -3.42 3.81 -31.72
N GLN A 500 -3.76 2.70 -31.04
CA GLN A 500 -5.12 2.17 -30.92
C GLN A 500 -5.77 2.50 -29.57
N ASP A 501 -5.04 3.17 -28.67
CA ASP A 501 -5.52 3.48 -27.31
C ASP A 501 -6.02 4.92 -27.20
N ASP A 502 -7.07 5.11 -26.42
CA ASP A 502 -7.64 6.43 -26.13
C ASP A 502 -6.92 7.09 -24.93
N LEU A 503 -6.17 8.16 -25.20
CA LEU A 503 -5.42 8.91 -24.20
C LEU A 503 -6.31 9.61 -23.19
N VAL A 504 -7.49 10.08 -23.62
CA VAL A 504 -8.45 10.75 -22.72
C VAL A 504 -9.05 9.75 -21.76
N ALA A 505 -9.46 8.59 -22.27
CA ALA A 505 -9.94 7.51 -21.43
C ALA A 505 -8.85 7.01 -20.46
N ALA A 506 -7.59 6.92 -20.91
CA ALA A 506 -6.46 6.56 -20.06
C ALA A 506 -6.24 7.58 -18.92
N ALA A 507 -6.21 8.88 -19.22
CA ALA A 507 -6.06 9.93 -18.21
C ALA A 507 -7.24 9.97 -17.24
N SER A 508 -8.47 9.75 -17.72
CA SER A 508 -9.67 9.66 -16.89
C SER A 508 -9.64 8.47 -15.96
N ASN A 509 -9.19 7.29 -16.44
CA ASN A 509 -9.00 6.10 -15.60
C ASN A 509 -8.00 6.34 -14.47
N LEU A 510 -6.85 6.97 -14.80
CA LEU A 510 -5.82 7.29 -13.81
C LEU A 510 -6.31 8.29 -12.76
N LEU A 511 -7.03 9.33 -13.19
CA LEU A 511 -7.61 10.30 -12.27
C LEU A 511 -8.73 9.69 -11.41
N GLY A 512 -9.53 8.78 -11.99
CA GLY A 512 -10.55 7.99 -11.27
C GLY A 512 -9.93 7.17 -10.15
N PHE A 513 -8.82 6.49 -10.43
CA PHE A 513 -8.05 5.78 -9.41
C PHE A 513 -7.65 6.70 -8.23
N PHE A 514 -7.16 7.93 -8.50
CA PHE A 514 -6.81 8.86 -7.42
C PHE A 514 -8.02 9.39 -6.65
N ALA A 515 -9.18 9.52 -7.29
CA ALA A 515 -10.42 9.91 -6.62
C ALA A 515 -10.90 8.81 -5.66
N ASP A 516 -10.90 7.56 -6.12
CA ASP A 516 -11.31 6.39 -5.33
C ASP A 516 -10.35 6.11 -4.16
N GLU A 517 -9.04 6.30 -4.35
CA GLU A 517 -8.01 6.07 -3.34
C GLU A 517 -7.73 7.29 -2.43
N SER A 518 -8.46 8.37 -2.61
CA SER A 518 -8.35 9.54 -1.73
C SER A 518 -8.77 9.17 -0.31
N CYS A 519 -7.87 9.38 0.66
CA CYS A 519 -8.20 9.15 2.08
C CYS A 519 -9.24 10.14 2.67
N GLY A 520 -9.66 11.12 1.88
CA GLY A 520 -10.65 12.13 2.26
C GLY A 520 -10.17 13.20 3.26
N GLN A 521 -8.91 13.17 3.71
CA GLN A 521 -8.44 14.06 4.78
C GLN A 521 -8.33 15.52 4.34
N CYS A 522 -7.69 15.82 3.20
CA CYS A 522 -7.49 17.19 2.75
C CYS A 522 -8.43 17.58 1.61
N THR A 523 -9.01 18.78 1.68
CA THR A 523 -9.97 19.30 0.71
C THR A 523 -9.42 19.39 -0.72
N PRO A 524 -8.17 19.82 -0.97
CA PRO A 524 -7.63 19.91 -2.32
C PRO A 524 -7.65 18.57 -3.06
N CYS A 525 -7.29 17.48 -2.40
CA CYS A 525 -7.34 16.14 -2.96
C CYS A 525 -8.79 15.65 -3.11
N ARG A 526 -9.52 15.53 -1.98
CA ARG A 526 -10.89 14.96 -1.94
C ARG A 526 -11.86 15.61 -2.93
N VAL A 527 -11.89 16.95 -2.98
CA VAL A 527 -12.78 17.70 -3.86
C VAL A 527 -12.16 17.91 -5.23
N GLY A 528 -10.84 18.07 -5.29
CA GLY A 528 -10.12 18.36 -6.53
C GLY A 528 -10.17 17.22 -7.54
N THR A 529 -9.95 15.97 -7.10
CA THR A 529 -10.01 14.79 -7.97
C THR A 529 -11.41 14.60 -8.57
N GLU A 530 -12.46 14.60 -7.73
CA GLU A 530 -13.86 14.48 -8.20
C GLU A 530 -14.26 15.62 -9.15
N LYS A 531 -13.88 16.86 -8.81
CA LYS A 531 -14.18 18.02 -9.63
C LYS A 531 -13.46 17.96 -10.98
N MET A 532 -12.21 17.53 -11.00
CA MET A 532 -11.44 17.37 -12.23
C MET A 532 -12.05 16.29 -13.12
N LEU A 533 -12.45 15.14 -12.58
CA LEU A 533 -13.20 14.11 -13.32
C LEU A 533 -14.46 14.68 -13.97
N THR A 534 -15.29 15.40 -13.21
CA THR A 534 -16.51 16.05 -13.75
C THR A 534 -16.20 17.03 -14.90
N LEU A 535 -15.01 17.67 -14.88
CA LEU A 535 -14.61 18.58 -15.96
C LEU A 535 -14.13 17.82 -17.21
N LEU A 536 -13.53 16.63 -17.04
CA LEU A 536 -13.13 15.78 -18.17
C LEU A 536 -14.32 15.15 -18.92
N GLU A 537 -15.44 14.97 -18.27
CA GLU A 537 -16.68 14.42 -18.86
C GLU A 537 -17.41 15.41 -19.80
N ARG A 538 -16.96 16.66 -19.87
CA ARG A 538 -17.57 17.69 -20.73
C ARG A 538 -17.13 17.56 -22.18
N ASP A 539 -18.00 17.93 -23.11
CA ASP A 539 -17.72 17.96 -24.56
C ASP A 539 -16.54 18.90 -24.92
N THR A 540 -16.29 19.90 -24.08
CA THR A 540 -15.15 20.83 -24.21
C THR A 540 -14.53 21.10 -22.83
N TRP A 541 -13.20 21.08 -22.76
CA TRP A 541 -12.47 21.29 -21.52
C TRP A 541 -12.21 22.77 -21.25
N ASP A 542 -12.50 23.22 -20.05
CA ASP A 542 -12.04 24.50 -19.53
C ASP A 542 -10.59 24.34 -19.02
N GLU A 543 -9.64 24.52 -19.94
CA GLU A 543 -8.20 24.37 -19.66
C GLU A 543 -7.75 25.24 -18.49
N LYS A 544 -8.25 26.47 -18.39
CA LYS A 544 -7.89 27.40 -17.33
C LYS A 544 -8.32 26.87 -15.97
N THR A 545 -9.55 26.38 -15.86
CA THR A 545 -10.06 25.80 -14.61
C THR A 545 -9.31 24.51 -14.26
N LEU A 546 -9.03 23.62 -15.24
CA LEU A 546 -8.23 22.41 -15.02
C LEU A 546 -6.83 22.72 -14.47
N GLN A 547 -6.12 23.68 -15.06
CA GLN A 547 -4.79 24.11 -14.61
C GLN A 547 -4.81 24.74 -13.22
N GLN A 548 -5.82 25.60 -12.92
CA GLN A 548 -5.96 26.21 -11.59
C GLN A 548 -6.24 25.15 -10.52
N LEU A 549 -7.12 24.19 -10.82
CA LEU A 549 -7.45 23.10 -9.91
C LEU A 549 -6.24 22.20 -9.66
N ALA A 550 -5.51 21.85 -10.72
CA ALA A 550 -4.26 21.09 -10.63
C ALA A 550 -3.23 21.78 -9.74
N ARG A 551 -3.07 23.10 -9.90
CA ARG A 551 -2.16 23.89 -9.05
C ARG A 551 -2.57 23.85 -7.57
N VAL A 552 -3.86 24.03 -7.27
CA VAL A 552 -4.35 23.96 -5.87
C VAL A 552 -4.11 22.57 -5.29
N MET A 553 -4.32 21.51 -6.08
CA MET A 553 -4.06 20.14 -5.63
C MET A 553 -2.57 19.90 -5.37
N ALA A 554 -1.69 20.35 -6.25
CA ALA A 554 -0.24 20.20 -6.09
C ALA A 554 0.29 20.99 -4.89
N ASP A 555 -0.16 22.25 -4.70
CA ASP A 555 0.39 23.15 -3.69
C ASP A 555 -0.17 22.91 -2.28
N ALA A 556 -1.42 22.40 -2.16
CA ALA A 556 -2.14 22.37 -0.89
C ALA A 556 -2.58 20.97 -0.42
N SER A 557 -2.30 19.90 -1.17
CA SER A 557 -2.53 18.54 -0.68
C SER A 557 -1.45 18.13 0.32
N ILE A 558 -1.85 17.36 1.36
CA ILE A 558 -0.95 16.94 2.44
C ILE A 558 0.13 15.95 1.94
N CYS A 559 -0.20 15.10 0.97
CA CYS A 559 0.68 14.02 0.52
C CYS A 559 0.79 13.94 -1.01
N GLY A 560 1.73 13.11 -1.46
CA GLY A 560 2.01 12.90 -2.89
C GLY A 560 0.83 12.41 -3.72
N LEU A 561 -0.15 11.69 -3.14
CA LEU A 561 -1.33 11.24 -3.86
C LEU A 561 -2.08 12.44 -4.46
N GLY A 562 -2.52 13.39 -3.63
CA GLY A 562 -3.26 14.55 -4.12
C GLY A 562 -2.40 15.52 -4.94
N GLN A 563 -1.10 15.59 -4.66
CA GLN A 563 -0.16 16.43 -5.41
C GLN A 563 0.06 15.92 -6.84
N ALA A 564 0.11 14.60 -7.04
CA ALA A 564 0.39 13.97 -8.33
C ALA A 564 -0.87 13.60 -9.13
N ALA A 565 -2.03 13.51 -8.51
CA ALA A 565 -3.28 13.12 -9.17
C ALA A 565 -3.59 13.89 -10.47
N PRO A 566 -3.30 15.20 -10.62
CA PRO A 566 -3.54 15.93 -11.85
C PRO A 566 -2.52 15.68 -12.97
N ASN A 567 -1.38 15.00 -12.72
CA ASN A 567 -0.30 14.85 -13.69
C ASN A 567 -0.71 14.22 -15.02
N PRO A 568 -1.55 13.16 -15.07
CA PRO A 568 -2.01 12.62 -16.36
C PRO A 568 -2.74 13.65 -17.20
N VAL A 569 -3.64 14.44 -16.60
CA VAL A 569 -4.40 15.49 -17.30
C VAL A 569 -3.50 16.63 -17.77
N LEU A 570 -2.60 17.09 -16.90
CA LEU A 570 -1.62 18.12 -17.26
C LEU A 570 -0.69 17.68 -18.40
N SER A 571 -0.34 16.40 -18.45
CA SER A 571 0.45 15.82 -19.54
C SER A 571 -0.29 15.89 -20.88
N LEU A 572 -1.59 15.58 -20.91
CA LEU A 572 -2.41 15.70 -22.12
C LEU A 572 -2.47 17.16 -22.60
N LEU A 573 -2.72 18.10 -21.69
CA LEU A 573 -2.80 19.53 -22.03
C LEU A 573 -1.45 20.09 -22.50
N ARG A 574 -0.34 19.53 -22.08
CA ARG A 574 1.01 19.98 -22.45
C ARG A 574 1.51 19.36 -23.75
N ASP A 575 1.41 18.03 -23.86
CA ASP A 575 2.13 17.25 -24.87
C ASP A 575 1.23 16.72 -26.00
N PHE A 576 -0.12 16.74 -25.86
CA PHE A 576 -1.08 16.16 -26.82
C PHE A 576 -2.15 17.16 -27.25
N ARG A 577 -1.78 18.44 -27.34
CA ARG A 577 -2.73 19.53 -27.71
C ARG A 577 -3.34 19.33 -29.09
N SER A 578 -2.56 18.88 -30.08
CA SER A 578 -3.04 18.64 -31.44
C SER A 578 -4.11 17.54 -31.48
N GLU A 579 -3.92 16.47 -30.72
CA GLU A 579 -4.84 15.36 -30.58
C GLU A 579 -6.15 15.81 -29.91
N LEU A 580 -6.05 16.52 -28.78
CA LEU A 580 -7.20 17.08 -28.07
C LEU A 580 -8.00 18.08 -28.93
N ALA A 581 -7.31 18.93 -29.70
CA ALA A 581 -7.95 19.88 -30.61
C ALA A 581 -8.61 19.19 -31.82
N SER A 582 -8.06 18.06 -32.29
CA SER A 582 -8.64 17.29 -33.40
C SER A 582 -9.98 16.68 -33.07
N ILE A 583 -10.22 16.35 -31.79
CA ILE A 583 -11.50 15.83 -31.27
C ILE A 583 -12.35 16.90 -30.57
N ASN A 584 -12.02 18.18 -30.77
CA ASN A 584 -12.73 19.36 -30.25
C ASN A 584 -12.84 19.47 -28.73
N LEU A 585 -11.99 18.80 -27.96
CA LEU A 585 -11.95 18.93 -26.49
C LEU A 585 -11.35 20.25 -26.03
N ILE A 586 -10.43 20.83 -26.80
CA ILE A 586 -9.83 22.15 -26.53
C ILE A 586 -9.91 23.03 -27.79
N ALA A 587 -9.76 24.34 -27.62
CA ALA A 587 -9.70 25.27 -28.75
C ALA A 587 -8.50 24.97 -29.66
N LYS A 588 -8.71 25.09 -30.99
CA LYS A 588 -7.62 25.08 -31.97
C LYS A 588 -6.79 26.33 -31.73
N GLY A 589 -5.55 26.15 -31.27
CA GLY A 589 -4.60 27.23 -31.02
C GLY A 589 -4.10 27.92 -32.28
#